data_60d3a5497f3c17f0c0592505cd48a64e
#
_entry.id   60d3a5497f3c17f0c0592505cd48a64e
#
_cell.length_a   1.000
_cell.length_b   1.000
_cell.length_c   1.000
_cell.angle_alpha   90.00
_cell.angle_beta   90.00
_cell.angle_gamma   90.00
#
_symmetry.space_group_name_H-M   'P 1'
#
loop_
_entity.id
_entity.type
_entity.pdbx_description
1 polymer ?
#
loop_
_entity_poly.entity_id
_entity_poly.type
_entity_poly.pdbx_seq_one_letter_code
_entity_poly.pdbx_strand_id
1 'polypeptide(L)'
;RDYQKEAFIHAVRKNRTLLLSPTASGKSLIVYLLIRFNILRLKADKKKILIIVPTTSLVEQLFKDFKDYGWSPENNVHRIYQGHSKETNKPVIISTWQSIYNQPKKYFKDVGMLIGDEAHLFKAVSLTKILTKLEKCPYKVGLTGTLDGTQTHKLVLEGLFGTVNKVVSTTELIEKKQLADLKIFCLILKHGAIECKHASGMNYQEEMDYIVQSDKRNKFIRNLAAGLNGNTLCLFQYVEKHGKDLYESIKEKAKDKKVFYVHGGVDADEREKIREITEKADGAIIVASYGTFSTGINIRNLHNIIFASPSKSRIRNLQSIGRGLRLKDNNSHATLYDISDDLTYNEKENYTLNHFRERINIYSEEDFDYEIHNIELNNESNS
;
A
#
# COMPACT_ATOMS: atom_id res chain seq x y z
N ARG A 1 15.34 11.61 -11.38
CA ARG A 1 15.85 12.03 -10.07
C ARG A 1 17.14 11.26 -9.77
N ASP A 2 18.06 11.83 -9.00
CA ASP A 2 19.38 11.23 -8.76
C ASP A 2 19.29 9.84 -8.11
N TYR A 3 18.47 9.68 -7.07
CA TYR A 3 18.28 8.38 -6.42
C TYR A 3 17.74 7.29 -7.37
N GLN A 4 16.92 7.65 -8.35
CA GLN A 4 16.43 6.71 -9.35
C GLN A 4 17.54 6.27 -10.30
N LYS A 5 18.42 7.21 -10.68
CA LYS A 5 19.61 6.94 -11.48
C LYS A 5 20.59 6.04 -10.72
N GLU A 6 20.84 6.33 -9.46
CA GLU A 6 21.71 5.54 -8.58
C GLU A 6 21.16 4.11 -8.39
N ALA A 7 19.84 3.96 -8.13
CA ALA A 7 19.19 2.67 -8.02
C ALA A 7 19.30 1.85 -9.31
N PHE A 8 19.10 2.50 -10.46
CA PHE A 8 19.28 1.86 -11.77
C PHE A 8 20.72 1.39 -11.96
N ILE A 9 21.72 2.25 -11.72
CA ILE A 9 23.15 1.91 -11.84
C ILE A 9 23.51 0.76 -10.90
N HIS A 10 23.03 0.81 -9.64
CA HIS A 10 23.24 -0.26 -8.68
C HIS A 10 22.69 -1.60 -9.18
N ALA A 11 21.44 -1.63 -9.65
CA ALA A 11 20.82 -2.84 -10.14
C ALA A 11 21.54 -3.43 -11.38
N VAL A 12 22.00 -2.57 -12.29
CA VAL A 12 22.78 -2.99 -13.47
C VAL A 12 24.12 -3.60 -13.07
N ARG A 13 24.82 -3.02 -12.08
CA ARG A 13 26.12 -3.50 -11.59
C ARG A 13 26.02 -4.81 -10.82
N LYS A 14 24.98 -4.97 -10.01
CA LYS A 14 24.81 -6.14 -9.13
C LYS A 14 24.13 -7.33 -9.79
N ASN A 15 23.38 -7.13 -10.88
CA ASN A 15 22.58 -8.14 -11.57
C ASN A 15 21.44 -8.74 -10.71
N ARG A 16 21.66 -8.87 -9.40
CA ARG A 16 20.70 -9.36 -8.42
C ARG A 16 20.67 -8.41 -7.23
N THR A 17 19.52 -7.82 -6.96
CA THR A 17 19.32 -6.88 -5.85
C THR A 17 17.85 -6.72 -5.48
N LEU A 18 17.59 -6.40 -4.23
CA LEU A 18 16.30 -5.96 -3.74
C LEU A 18 16.34 -4.46 -3.47
N LEU A 19 15.63 -3.68 -4.28
CA LEU A 19 15.54 -2.23 -4.15
C LEU A 19 14.41 -1.86 -3.18
N LEU A 20 14.77 -1.29 -2.04
CA LEU A 20 13.82 -0.74 -1.08
C LEU A 20 13.58 0.73 -1.41
N SER A 21 12.41 1.01 -1.97
CA SER A 21 12.02 2.31 -2.49
C SER A 21 10.56 2.59 -2.15
N PRO A 22 10.25 3.62 -1.34
CA PRO A 22 8.92 3.82 -0.80
C PRO A 22 7.85 4.04 -1.88
N THR A 23 6.59 4.01 -1.47
CA THR A 23 5.48 4.37 -2.35
C THR A 23 5.66 5.80 -2.86
N ALA A 24 5.29 6.05 -4.11
CA ALA A 24 5.46 7.33 -4.80
C ALA A 24 6.91 7.77 -5.12
N SER A 25 7.92 6.97 -4.82
CA SER A 25 9.32 7.24 -5.25
C SER A 25 9.55 7.09 -6.76
N GLY A 26 8.57 6.59 -7.52
CA GLY A 26 8.68 6.39 -8.96
C GLY A 26 9.37 5.08 -9.34
N LYS A 27 9.07 3.98 -8.65
CA LYS A 27 9.56 2.62 -8.95
C LYS A 27 9.36 2.21 -10.42
N SER A 28 8.22 2.58 -11.02
CA SER A 28 7.91 2.25 -12.42
C SER A 28 8.93 2.82 -13.43
N LEU A 29 9.51 3.99 -13.14
CA LEU A 29 10.59 4.56 -13.96
C LEU A 29 11.87 3.72 -13.86
N ILE A 30 12.23 3.23 -12.66
CA ILE A 30 13.40 2.35 -12.49
C ILE A 30 13.19 1.05 -13.27
N VAL A 31 11.99 0.45 -13.18
CA VAL A 31 11.61 -0.74 -13.98
C VAL A 31 11.75 -0.46 -15.48
N TYR A 32 11.22 0.66 -15.94
CA TYR A 32 11.33 1.09 -17.34
C TYR A 32 12.79 1.21 -17.82
N LEU A 33 13.64 1.88 -17.03
CA LEU A 33 15.06 2.05 -17.36
C LEU A 33 15.79 0.70 -17.43
N LEU A 34 15.52 -0.22 -16.51
CA LEU A 34 16.08 -1.57 -16.51
C LEU A 34 15.68 -2.36 -17.76
N ILE A 35 14.42 -2.26 -18.19
CA ILE A 35 13.94 -2.88 -19.42
C ILE A 35 14.66 -2.29 -20.63
N ARG A 36 14.67 -0.99 -20.77
CA ARG A 36 15.27 -0.29 -21.93
C ARG A 36 16.76 -0.58 -22.06
N PHE A 37 17.47 -0.71 -20.95
CA PHE A 37 18.89 -1.07 -20.94
C PHE A 37 19.15 -2.51 -21.36
N ASN A 38 18.31 -3.46 -20.93
CA ASN A 38 18.56 -4.89 -21.14
C ASN A 38 17.88 -5.48 -22.38
N ILE A 39 16.85 -4.82 -22.92
CA ILE A 39 15.97 -5.41 -23.96
C ILE A 39 16.73 -5.81 -25.22
N LEU A 40 17.64 -5.00 -25.72
CA LEU A 40 18.38 -5.28 -26.96
C LEU A 40 19.31 -6.47 -26.78
N ARG A 41 20.07 -6.51 -25.67
CA ARG A 41 20.99 -7.60 -25.36
C ARG A 41 20.24 -8.92 -25.19
N LEU A 42 19.19 -8.93 -24.36
CA LEU A 42 18.41 -10.13 -24.09
C LEU A 42 17.67 -10.64 -25.34
N LYS A 43 17.20 -9.73 -26.21
CA LYS A 43 16.58 -10.10 -27.47
C LYS A 43 17.60 -10.76 -28.43
N ALA A 44 18.84 -10.28 -28.48
CA ALA A 44 19.91 -10.90 -29.25
C ALA A 44 20.18 -12.35 -28.79
N ASP A 45 20.12 -12.60 -27.47
CA ASP A 45 20.27 -13.93 -26.88
C ASP A 45 18.98 -14.77 -26.90
N LYS A 46 17.94 -14.34 -27.60
CA LYS A 46 16.60 -14.95 -27.63
C LYS A 46 15.99 -15.11 -26.22
N LYS A 47 16.30 -14.20 -25.31
CA LYS A 47 15.79 -14.16 -23.94
C LYS A 47 14.74 -13.07 -23.77
N LYS A 48 13.86 -13.27 -22.78
CA LYS A 48 12.76 -12.37 -22.45
C LYS A 48 12.96 -11.74 -21.07
N ILE A 49 12.32 -10.60 -20.88
CA ILE A 49 12.18 -9.94 -19.56
C ILE A 49 10.80 -10.29 -19.01
N LEU A 50 10.75 -10.86 -17.83
CA LEU A 50 9.51 -11.16 -17.10
C LEU A 50 9.35 -10.18 -15.93
N ILE A 51 8.23 -9.47 -15.90
CA ILE A 51 7.83 -8.60 -14.80
C ILE A 51 6.66 -9.24 -14.09
N ILE A 52 6.79 -9.49 -12.81
CA ILE A 52 5.72 -10.05 -11.97
C ILE A 52 5.16 -8.97 -11.06
N VAL A 53 3.85 -8.81 -11.12
CA VAL A 53 3.08 -7.86 -10.29
C VAL A 53 1.95 -8.58 -9.55
N PRO A 54 1.46 -8.05 -8.42
CA PRO A 54 0.43 -8.73 -7.62
C PRO A 54 -0.98 -8.68 -8.22
N THR A 55 -1.32 -7.65 -9.00
CA THR A 55 -2.71 -7.42 -9.47
C THR A 55 -2.79 -7.05 -10.95
N THR A 56 -3.94 -7.30 -11.55
CA THR A 56 -4.23 -6.90 -12.94
C THR A 56 -4.14 -5.38 -13.13
N SER A 57 -4.62 -4.61 -12.18
CA SER A 57 -4.52 -3.15 -12.23
C SER A 57 -3.09 -2.66 -12.34
N LEU A 58 -2.13 -3.32 -11.67
CA LEU A 58 -0.71 -2.98 -11.79
C LEU A 58 -0.10 -3.42 -13.13
N VAL A 59 -0.61 -4.49 -13.77
CA VAL A 59 -0.22 -4.84 -15.14
C VAL A 59 -0.58 -3.70 -16.10
N GLU A 60 -1.82 -3.21 -16.02
CA GLU A 60 -2.31 -2.12 -16.87
C GLU A 60 -1.62 -0.79 -16.56
N GLN A 61 -1.40 -0.50 -15.28
CA GLN A 61 -0.71 0.71 -14.86
C GLN A 61 0.73 0.76 -15.41
N LEU A 62 1.52 -0.29 -15.24
CA LEU A 62 2.89 -0.32 -15.77
C LEU A 62 2.91 -0.18 -17.29
N PHE A 63 1.97 -0.81 -18.00
CA PHE A 63 1.86 -0.68 -19.44
C PHE A 63 1.56 0.77 -19.85
N LYS A 64 0.67 1.45 -19.14
CA LYS A 64 0.35 2.87 -19.33
C LYS A 64 1.56 3.75 -19.00
N ASP A 65 2.21 3.52 -17.85
CA ASP A 65 3.40 4.27 -17.42
C ASP A 65 4.50 4.22 -18.51
N PHE A 66 4.73 3.05 -19.14
CA PHE A 66 5.72 2.92 -20.21
C PHE A 66 5.36 3.75 -21.44
N LYS A 67 4.08 3.90 -21.73
CA LYS A 67 3.59 4.77 -22.80
C LYS A 67 3.80 6.25 -22.45
N ASP A 68 3.51 6.64 -21.21
CA ASP A 68 3.72 7.99 -20.69
C ASP A 68 5.21 8.37 -20.67
N TYR A 69 6.13 7.38 -20.57
CA TYR A 69 7.58 7.58 -20.72
C TYR A 69 8.06 7.64 -22.18
N GLY A 70 7.16 7.74 -23.13
CA GLY A 70 7.48 7.89 -24.55
C GLY A 70 7.91 6.60 -25.26
N TRP A 71 7.54 5.43 -24.74
CA TRP A 71 7.77 4.15 -25.41
C TRP A 71 6.46 3.61 -25.99
N SER A 72 6.57 2.86 -27.10
CA SER A 72 5.42 2.14 -27.67
C SER A 72 5.42 0.69 -27.15
N PRO A 73 4.78 0.43 -26.01
CA PRO A 73 4.78 -0.89 -25.39
C PRO A 73 3.97 -1.90 -26.19
N GLU A 74 3.05 -1.46 -27.05
CA GLU A 74 2.19 -2.32 -27.88
C GLU A 74 2.99 -3.34 -28.72
N ASN A 75 4.15 -2.96 -29.20
CA ASN A 75 4.99 -3.82 -30.05
C ASN A 75 5.94 -4.71 -29.23
N ASN A 76 6.26 -4.34 -28.01
CA ASN A 76 7.32 -4.97 -27.22
C ASN A 76 6.84 -5.69 -25.96
N VAL A 77 5.68 -5.33 -25.44
CA VAL A 77 5.17 -5.81 -24.15
C VAL A 77 3.94 -6.67 -24.35
N HIS A 78 3.94 -7.84 -23.74
CA HIS A 78 2.78 -8.72 -23.62
C HIS A 78 2.27 -8.72 -22.18
N ARG A 79 0.97 -8.56 -22.03
CA ARG A 79 0.29 -8.57 -20.72
C ARG A 79 -0.37 -9.92 -20.49
N ILE A 80 -0.15 -10.54 -19.32
CA ILE A 80 -0.71 -11.85 -18.98
C ILE A 80 -1.48 -11.73 -17.67
N TYR A 81 -2.79 -11.85 -17.77
CA TYR A 81 -3.74 -12.01 -16.67
C TYR A 81 -4.97 -12.79 -17.18
N GLN A 82 -6.01 -12.91 -16.38
CA GLN A 82 -7.19 -13.71 -16.76
C GLN A 82 -7.72 -13.36 -18.16
N GLY A 83 -7.88 -14.37 -19.01
CA GLY A 83 -8.33 -14.22 -20.39
C GLY A 83 -7.26 -13.94 -21.44
N HIS A 84 -6.01 -13.66 -21.03
CA HIS A 84 -4.90 -13.42 -21.97
C HIS A 84 -4.09 -14.69 -22.27
N SER A 85 -3.62 -14.80 -23.52
CA SER A 85 -2.68 -15.87 -23.92
C SER A 85 -1.42 -15.82 -23.06
N LYS A 86 -0.91 -17.00 -22.66
CA LYS A 86 0.35 -17.14 -21.93
C LYS A 86 1.56 -17.21 -22.87
N GLU A 87 1.35 -17.43 -24.16
CA GLU A 87 2.40 -17.51 -25.17
C GLU A 87 2.55 -16.20 -25.92
N THR A 88 3.78 -15.80 -26.15
CA THR A 88 4.11 -14.58 -26.88
C THR A 88 5.53 -14.62 -27.43
N ASN A 89 5.75 -13.96 -28.57
CA ASN A 89 7.07 -13.67 -29.12
C ASN A 89 7.61 -12.30 -28.69
N LYS A 90 6.83 -11.52 -27.95
CA LYS A 90 7.29 -10.21 -27.48
C LYS A 90 8.40 -10.35 -26.45
N PRO A 91 9.39 -9.44 -26.45
CA PRO A 91 10.58 -9.55 -25.60
C PRO A 91 10.29 -9.24 -24.11
N VAL A 92 9.20 -8.57 -23.80
CA VAL A 92 8.82 -8.20 -22.41
C VAL A 92 7.46 -8.77 -22.07
N ILE A 93 7.34 -9.36 -20.91
CA ILE A 93 6.09 -9.91 -20.37
C ILE A 93 5.80 -9.23 -19.03
N ILE A 94 4.62 -8.66 -18.86
CA ILE A 94 4.09 -8.23 -17.57
C ILE A 94 2.97 -9.20 -17.18
N SER A 95 3.09 -9.85 -16.04
CA SER A 95 2.13 -10.87 -15.61
C SER A 95 1.79 -10.74 -14.13
N THR A 96 0.54 -11.09 -13.80
CA THR A 96 0.23 -11.44 -12.41
C THR A 96 0.83 -12.81 -12.10
N TRP A 97 1.29 -13.01 -10.86
CA TRP A 97 1.86 -14.30 -10.45
C TRP A 97 0.86 -15.45 -10.56
N GLN A 98 -0.43 -15.18 -10.29
CA GLN A 98 -1.54 -16.16 -10.37
C GLN A 98 -1.66 -16.77 -11.76
N SER A 99 -1.40 -15.98 -12.78
CA SER A 99 -1.53 -16.43 -14.18
C SER A 99 -0.44 -17.40 -14.61
N ILE A 100 0.74 -17.38 -13.97
CA ILE A 100 1.91 -18.13 -14.44
C ILE A 100 2.52 -19.11 -13.42
N TYR A 101 2.10 -19.09 -12.13
CA TYR A 101 2.75 -19.91 -11.10
C TYR A 101 2.66 -21.43 -11.36
N ASN A 102 1.58 -21.88 -12.02
CA ASN A 102 1.38 -23.28 -12.40
C ASN A 102 2.09 -23.69 -13.70
N GLN A 103 2.72 -22.73 -14.42
CA GLN A 103 3.43 -23.07 -15.65
C GLN A 103 4.62 -24.00 -15.38
N PRO A 104 4.90 -24.96 -16.28
CA PRO A 104 6.05 -25.87 -16.12
C PRO A 104 7.39 -25.11 -16.24
N LYS A 105 8.47 -25.68 -15.72
CA LYS A 105 9.82 -25.09 -15.77
C LYS A 105 10.24 -24.70 -17.20
N LYS A 106 9.82 -25.47 -18.22
CA LYS A 106 10.06 -25.20 -19.64
C LYS A 106 9.55 -23.81 -20.07
N TYR A 107 8.44 -23.35 -19.53
CA TYR A 107 7.85 -22.02 -19.82
C TYR A 107 8.81 -20.88 -19.48
N PHE A 108 9.61 -21.04 -18.43
CA PHE A 108 10.55 -20.02 -17.93
C PHE A 108 11.95 -20.12 -18.54
N LYS A 109 12.20 -21.09 -19.47
CA LYS A 109 13.53 -21.36 -20.01
C LYS A 109 14.17 -20.16 -20.71
N ASP A 110 13.34 -19.34 -21.34
CA ASP A 110 13.79 -18.19 -22.12
C ASP A 110 13.73 -16.87 -21.35
N VAL A 111 13.46 -16.91 -20.05
CA VAL A 111 13.53 -15.72 -19.19
C VAL A 111 14.98 -15.44 -18.82
N GLY A 112 15.50 -14.31 -19.31
CA GLY A 112 16.85 -13.82 -19.01
C GLY A 112 16.89 -12.79 -17.87
N MET A 113 15.79 -12.10 -17.64
CA MET A 113 15.66 -11.12 -16.55
C MET A 113 14.30 -11.23 -15.88
N LEU A 114 14.29 -11.24 -14.55
CA LEU A 114 13.10 -11.14 -13.71
C LEU A 114 13.09 -9.80 -13.00
N ILE A 115 11.96 -9.11 -13.05
CA ILE A 115 11.65 -7.96 -12.19
C ILE A 115 10.42 -8.31 -11.37
N GLY A 116 10.55 -8.28 -10.03
CA GLY A 116 9.44 -8.49 -9.10
C GLY A 116 9.01 -7.18 -8.48
N ASP A 117 7.84 -6.69 -8.83
CA ASP A 117 7.24 -5.54 -8.14
C ASP A 117 6.47 -6.01 -6.90
N GLU A 118 6.42 -5.17 -5.87
CA GLU A 118 5.94 -5.53 -4.53
C GLU A 118 6.61 -6.81 -4.01
N ALA A 119 7.94 -6.82 -4.08
CA ALA A 119 8.79 -7.98 -3.81
C ALA A 119 8.60 -8.59 -2.41
N HIS A 120 8.08 -7.82 -1.43
CA HIS A 120 7.72 -8.32 -0.10
C HIS A 120 6.70 -9.47 -0.13
N LEU A 121 5.93 -9.62 -1.19
CA LEU A 121 4.98 -10.73 -1.37
C LEU A 121 5.65 -12.05 -1.79
N PHE A 122 6.92 -12.02 -2.23
CA PHE A 122 7.63 -13.20 -2.76
C PHE A 122 8.05 -14.22 -1.68
N LYS A 123 7.77 -13.96 -0.41
CA LYS A 123 7.84 -14.98 0.64
C LYS A 123 6.75 -16.06 0.52
N ALA A 124 5.66 -15.79 -0.21
CA ALA A 124 4.60 -16.76 -0.42
C ALA A 124 5.09 -17.95 -1.26
N VAL A 125 4.65 -19.16 -0.90
CA VAL A 125 5.07 -20.41 -1.54
C VAL A 125 4.90 -20.41 -3.06
N SER A 126 3.82 -19.84 -3.57
CA SER A 126 3.55 -19.77 -5.02
C SER A 126 4.55 -18.89 -5.78
N LEU A 127 4.92 -17.75 -5.20
CA LEU A 127 5.91 -16.85 -5.79
C LEU A 127 7.34 -17.42 -5.69
N THR A 128 7.68 -18.04 -4.55
CA THR A 128 8.94 -18.76 -4.39
C THR A 128 9.07 -19.88 -5.43
N LYS A 129 7.98 -20.63 -5.70
CA LYS A 129 7.96 -21.66 -6.76
C LYS A 129 8.26 -21.11 -8.15
N ILE A 130 7.84 -19.89 -8.48
CA ILE A 130 8.22 -19.28 -9.77
C ILE A 130 9.73 -19.04 -9.80
N LEU A 131 10.29 -18.46 -8.73
CA LEU A 131 11.72 -18.12 -8.68
C LEU A 131 12.62 -19.37 -8.74
N THR A 132 12.19 -20.49 -8.15
CA THR A 132 12.92 -21.76 -8.24
C THR A 132 12.92 -22.35 -9.65
N LYS A 133 11.91 -22.03 -10.49
CA LYS A 133 11.89 -22.43 -11.90
C LYS A 133 12.81 -21.57 -12.78
N LEU A 134 13.24 -20.40 -12.28
CA LEU A 134 14.11 -19.43 -12.97
C LEU A 134 15.61 -19.65 -12.66
N GLU A 135 16.08 -20.88 -12.63
CA GLU A 135 17.48 -21.22 -12.26
C GLU A 135 18.52 -20.57 -13.18
N LYS A 136 18.22 -20.49 -14.47
CA LYS A 136 19.14 -19.95 -15.49
C LYS A 136 18.93 -18.44 -15.74
N CYS A 137 18.13 -17.77 -14.91
CA CYS A 137 17.89 -16.33 -15.02
C CYS A 137 18.97 -15.55 -14.23
N PRO A 138 19.94 -14.91 -14.89
CA PRO A 138 21.05 -14.24 -14.22
C PRO A 138 20.65 -12.92 -13.57
N TYR A 139 19.63 -12.23 -14.12
CA TYR A 139 19.22 -10.90 -13.66
C TYR A 139 17.91 -10.99 -12.90
N LYS A 140 17.96 -10.69 -11.58
CA LYS A 140 16.78 -10.73 -10.70
C LYS A 140 16.72 -9.46 -9.86
N VAL A 141 15.79 -8.59 -10.15
CA VAL A 141 15.60 -7.32 -9.43
C VAL A 141 14.23 -7.34 -8.76
N GLY A 142 14.22 -7.26 -7.44
CA GLY A 142 13.01 -7.04 -6.65
C GLY A 142 12.86 -5.55 -6.32
N LEU A 143 11.65 -5.04 -6.36
CA LEU A 143 11.31 -3.69 -5.89
C LEU A 143 10.21 -3.79 -4.85
N THR A 144 10.36 -3.08 -3.75
CA THR A 144 9.31 -2.97 -2.73
C THR A 144 9.39 -1.65 -2.00
N GLY A 145 8.25 -1.15 -1.55
CA GLY A 145 8.22 0.06 -0.71
C GLY A 145 8.59 -0.21 0.74
N THR A 146 8.33 -1.44 1.21
CA THR A 146 8.44 -1.79 2.63
C THR A 146 8.84 -3.24 2.81
N LEU A 147 9.52 -3.52 3.92
CA LEU A 147 9.72 -4.87 4.47
C LEU A 147 8.83 -5.02 5.73
N ASP A 148 8.56 -6.26 6.14
CA ASP A 148 7.69 -6.50 7.31
C ASP A 148 8.39 -6.29 8.68
N GLY A 149 9.68 -5.91 8.65
CA GLY A 149 10.49 -5.64 9.83
C GLY A 149 11.17 -6.89 10.41
N THR A 150 10.84 -8.10 9.95
CA THR A 150 11.45 -9.32 10.46
C THR A 150 12.71 -9.69 9.69
N GLN A 151 13.75 -10.16 10.41
CA GLN A 151 14.99 -10.67 9.80
C GLN A 151 14.75 -11.86 8.88
N THR A 152 13.85 -12.76 9.27
CA THR A 152 13.52 -13.95 8.47
C THR A 152 12.95 -13.54 7.10
N HIS A 153 12.05 -12.58 7.07
CA HIS A 153 11.49 -12.07 5.82
C HIS A 153 12.57 -11.44 4.92
N LYS A 154 13.42 -10.60 5.51
CA LYS A 154 14.53 -9.98 4.81
C LYS A 154 15.47 -11.03 4.19
N LEU A 155 15.90 -12.03 4.98
CA LEU A 155 16.80 -13.10 4.51
C LEU A 155 16.19 -13.92 3.36
N VAL A 156 14.89 -14.25 3.43
CA VAL A 156 14.19 -14.94 2.33
C VAL A 156 14.25 -14.12 1.04
N LEU A 157 13.92 -12.84 1.12
CA LEU A 157 13.94 -11.97 -0.06
C LEU A 157 15.36 -11.74 -0.60
N GLU A 158 16.35 -11.60 0.26
CA GLU A 158 17.76 -11.50 -0.15
C GLU A 158 18.25 -12.79 -0.82
N GLY A 159 17.82 -13.94 -0.36
CA GLY A 159 18.09 -15.22 -1.03
C GLY A 159 17.50 -15.30 -2.43
N LEU A 160 16.34 -14.70 -2.65
CA LEU A 160 15.63 -14.70 -3.95
C LEU A 160 16.20 -13.68 -4.92
N PHE A 161 16.43 -12.45 -4.47
CA PHE A 161 16.77 -11.31 -5.32
C PHE A 161 18.22 -10.83 -5.18
N GLY A 162 18.85 -11.01 -4.03
CA GLY A 162 20.13 -10.44 -3.66
C GLY A 162 19.98 -9.41 -2.54
N THR A 163 21.09 -8.79 -2.13
CA THR A 163 21.14 -7.86 -1.00
C THR A 163 20.17 -6.69 -1.15
N VAL A 164 19.63 -6.25 -0.01
CA VAL A 164 18.77 -5.05 0.05
C VAL A 164 19.62 -3.81 -0.19
N ASN A 165 19.15 -2.96 -1.10
CA ASN A 165 19.66 -1.60 -1.31
C ASN A 165 18.54 -0.60 -1.02
N LYS A 166 18.71 0.23 0.01
CA LYS A 166 17.78 1.33 0.32
C LYS A 166 18.01 2.45 -0.69
N VAL A 167 17.01 2.72 -1.51
CA VAL A 167 17.08 3.70 -2.60
C VAL A 167 16.94 5.13 -2.07
N VAL A 168 15.93 5.35 -1.26
CA VAL A 168 15.57 6.63 -0.63
C VAL A 168 14.58 6.36 0.50
N SER A 169 14.54 7.19 1.54
CA SER A 169 13.51 7.12 2.58
C SER A 169 12.30 8.00 2.22
N THR A 170 11.17 7.76 2.92
CA THR A 170 9.98 8.63 2.79
C THR A 170 10.29 10.03 3.29
N THR A 171 11.00 10.15 4.40
CA THR A 171 11.43 11.43 5.00
C THR A 171 12.33 12.22 4.07
N GLU A 172 13.35 11.60 3.45
CA GLU A 172 14.18 12.27 2.44
C GLU A 172 13.36 12.79 1.23
N LEU A 173 12.28 12.09 0.85
CA LEU A 173 11.40 12.56 -0.22
C LEU A 173 10.55 13.76 0.21
N ILE A 174 10.13 13.80 1.48
CA ILE A 174 9.42 14.93 2.09
C ILE A 174 10.34 16.14 2.15
N GLU A 175 11.53 16.01 2.73
CA GLU A 175 12.54 17.07 2.83
C GLU A 175 12.90 17.67 1.46
N LYS A 176 13.00 16.83 0.44
CA LYS A 176 13.22 17.27 -0.95
C LYS A 176 11.97 17.82 -1.63
N LYS A 177 10.86 18.02 -0.91
CA LYS A 177 9.56 18.49 -1.43
C LYS A 177 9.05 17.66 -2.62
N GLN A 178 9.29 16.38 -2.60
CA GLN A 178 8.83 15.42 -3.62
C GLN A 178 7.60 14.62 -3.16
N LEU A 179 7.33 14.68 -1.86
CA LEU A 179 6.10 14.24 -1.22
C LEU A 179 5.55 15.37 -0.35
N ALA A 180 4.27 15.29 0.00
CA ALA A 180 3.62 16.19 0.93
C ALA A 180 4.23 16.07 2.32
N ASP A 181 4.27 17.16 3.07
CA ASP A 181 4.58 17.12 4.49
C ASP A 181 3.55 16.25 5.22
N LEU A 182 4.01 15.44 6.14
CA LEU A 182 3.14 14.54 6.92
C LEU A 182 3.13 14.95 8.39
N LYS A 183 1.94 15.15 8.91
CA LYS A 183 1.69 15.25 10.35
C LYS A 183 0.83 14.08 10.81
N ILE A 184 1.21 13.43 11.92
CA ILE A 184 0.47 12.29 12.47
C ILE A 184 -0.12 12.67 13.83
N PHE A 185 -1.43 12.57 13.94
CA PHE A 185 -2.15 12.64 15.22
C PHE A 185 -2.56 11.24 15.65
N CYS A 186 -1.94 10.74 16.70
CA CYS A 186 -2.26 9.48 17.33
C CYS A 186 -3.37 9.72 18.38
N LEU A 187 -4.58 9.29 18.07
CA LEU A 187 -5.77 9.53 18.90
C LEU A 187 -6.11 8.27 19.71
N ILE A 188 -5.79 8.27 21.01
CA ILE A 188 -6.09 7.16 21.92
C ILE A 188 -7.46 7.41 22.55
N LEU A 189 -8.44 6.62 22.15
CA LEU A 189 -9.80 6.67 22.70
C LEU A 189 -9.84 5.92 24.02
N LYS A 190 -10.11 6.63 25.11
CA LYS A 190 -10.26 6.09 26.45
C LYS A 190 -11.69 5.61 26.66
N HIS A 191 -11.86 4.31 26.92
CA HIS A 191 -13.15 3.70 27.19
C HIS A 191 -13.46 3.72 28.70
N GLY A 192 -14.75 3.63 29.06
CA GLY A 192 -15.18 3.61 30.44
C GLY A 192 -14.81 2.31 31.17
N ALA A 193 -14.81 2.33 32.49
CA ALA A 193 -14.39 1.19 33.32
C ALA A 193 -15.21 -0.10 33.05
N ILE A 194 -16.50 0.05 32.70
CA ILE A 194 -17.38 -1.08 32.40
C ILE A 194 -16.94 -1.75 31.07
N GLU A 195 -16.67 -0.96 30.04
CA GLU A 195 -16.20 -1.41 28.75
C GLU A 195 -14.81 -2.09 28.88
N CYS A 196 -13.89 -1.48 29.63
CA CYS A 196 -12.56 -2.05 29.91
C CYS A 196 -12.66 -3.40 30.62
N LYS A 197 -13.51 -3.51 31.64
CA LYS A 197 -13.75 -4.78 32.33
C LYS A 197 -14.34 -5.84 31.42
N HIS A 198 -15.30 -5.45 30.57
CA HIS A 198 -15.92 -6.36 29.61
C HIS A 198 -14.89 -6.88 28.59
N ALA A 199 -14.03 -6.01 28.08
CA ALA A 199 -13.00 -6.37 27.07
C ALA A 199 -11.84 -7.20 27.64
N SER A 200 -11.60 -7.17 28.96
CA SER A 200 -10.43 -7.80 29.60
C SER A 200 -10.31 -9.31 29.42
N GLY A 201 -11.43 -10.00 29.15
CA GLY A 201 -11.50 -11.45 28.89
C GLY A 201 -11.50 -11.84 27.43
N MET A 202 -11.53 -10.87 26.51
CA MET A 202 -11.62 -11.11 25.08
C MET A 202 -10.29 -11.61 24.50
N ASN A 203 -10.38 -12.45 23.46
CA ASN A 203 -9.25 -12.71 22.57
C ASN A 203 -9.15 -11.57 21.52
N TYR A 204 -8.08 -11.61 20.72
CA TYR A 204 -7.84 -10.54 19.73
C TYR A 204 -9.00 -10.33 18.74
N GLN A 205 -9.63 -11.38 18.25
CA GLN A 205 -10.71 -11.26 17.28
C GLN A 205 -11.99 -10.70 17.93
N GLU A 206 -12.29 -11.12 19.15
CA GLU A 206 -13.42 -10.62 19.92
C GLU A 206 -13.22 -9.13 20.27
N GLU A 207 -12.01 -8.74 20.66
CA GLU A 207 -11.68 -7.33 20.91
C GLU A 207 -11.82 -6.48 19.63
N MET A 208 -11.32 -6.97 18.51
CA MET A 208 -11.47 -6.28 17.22
C MET A 208 -12.94 -6.12 16.82
N ASP A 209 -13.75 -7.16 16.96
CA ASP A 209 -15.17 -7.11 16.65
C ASP A 209 -15.92 -6.15 17.60
N TYR A 210 -15.56 -6.13 18.87
CA TYR A 210 -16.10 -5.20 19.87
C TYR A 210 -15.79 -3.73 19.54
N ILE A 211 -14.53 -3.44 19.23
CA ILE A 211 -14.06 -2.08 18.92
C ILE A 211 -14.75 -1.55 17.65
N VAL A 212 -14.75 -2.32 16.55
CA VAL A 212 -15.28 -1.82 15.27
C VAL A 212 -16.80 -1.67 15.26
N GLN A 213 -17.51 -2.34 16.17
CA GLN A 213 -18.95 -2.24 16.33
C GLN A 213 -19.37 -1.23 17.44
N SER A 214 -18.42 -0.58 18.10
CA SER A 214 -18.72 0.40 19.14
C SER A 214 -19.36 1.67 18.56
N ASP A 215 -20.61 1.96 18.90
CA ASP A 215 -21.36 3.13 18.43
C ASP A 215 -20.67 4.44 18.83
N LYS A 216 -20.20 4.55 20.07
CA LYS A 216 -19.49 5.75 20.56
C LYS A 216 -18.25 6.05 19.74
N ARG A 217 -17.46 5.01 19.46
CA ARG A 217 -16.27 5.06 18.65
C ARG A 217 -16.57 5.47 17.22
N ASN A 218 -17.54 4.81 16.60
CA ASN A 218 -17.93 5.07 15.22
C ASN A 218 -18.54 6.49 15.08
N LYS A 219 -19.26 6.97 16.08
CA LYS A 219 -19.73 8.35 16.17
C LYS A 219 -18.59 9.36 16.24
N PHE A 220 -17.54 9.08 17.02
CA PHE A 220 -16.32 9.88 17.03
C PHE A 220 -15.66 9.94 15.65
N ILE A 221 -15.44 8.80 15.00
CA ILE A 221 -14.83 8.72 13.67
C ILE A 221 -15.67 9.45 12.62
N ARG A 222 -16.99 9.26 12.65
CA ARG A 222 -17.94 9.98 11.80
C ARG A 222 -17.82 11.49 11.94
N ASN A 223 -17.81 11.99 13.19
CA ASN A 223 -17.74 13.41 13.47
C ASN A 223 -16.38 13.98 13.03
N LEU A 224 -15.29 13.26 13.29
CA LEU A 224 -13.96 13.62 12.81
C LEU A 224 -13.97 13.73 11.27
N ALA A 225 -14.37 12.68 10.55
CA ALA A 225 -14.37 12.65 9.09
C ALA A 225 -15.24 13.77 8.48
N ALA A 226 -16.43 14.01 9.05
CA ALA A 226 -17.33 15.06 8.59
C ALA A 226 -16.79 16.47 8.85
N GLY A 227 -16.07 16.68 9.97
CA GLY A 227 -15.54 17.99 10.37
C GLY A 227 -14.24 18.41 9.71
N LEU A 228 -13.48 17.48 9.10
CA LEU A 228 -12.21 17.80 8.46
C LEU A 228 -12.39 18.56 7.14
N ASN A 229 -11.55 19.56 6.92
CA ASN A 229 -11.47 20.26 5.63
C ASN A 229 -10.61 19.46 4.64
N GLY A 230 -10.88 19.64 3.32
CA GLY A 230 -10.18 18.95 2.26
C GLY A 230 -10.58 17.47 2.09
N ASN A 231 -10.02 16.82 1.10
CA ASN A 231 -10.36 15.43 0.78
C ASN A 231 -9.84 14.47 1.85
N THR A 232 -10.72 13.63 2.36
CA THR A 232 -10.47 12.72 3.48
C THR A 232 -10.61 11.27 3.04
N LEU A 233 -9.64 10.44 3.40
CA LEU A 233 -9.66 8.99 3.23
C LEU A 233 -9.85 8.34 4.60
N CYS A 234 -10.95 7.61 4.77
CA CYS A 234 -11.25 6.85 5.99
C CYS A 234 -11.06 5.36 5.71
N LEU A 235 -10.08 4.72 6.35
CA LEU A 235 -9.68 3.34 6.08
C LEU A 235 -10.21 2.36 7.12
N PHE A 236 -10.90 1.32 6.65
CA PHE A 236 -11.46 0.26 7.49
C PHE A 236 -10.97 -1.14 7.09
N GLN A 237 -11.13 -2.11 8.01
CA GLN A 237 -10.74 -3.51 7.83
C GLN A 237 -11.90 -4.39 7.32
N TYR A 238 -13.06 -4.32 7.95
CA TYR A 238 -14.19 -5.23 7.75
C TYR A 238 -15.31 -4.56 6.95
N VAL A 239 -15.64 -5.11 5.77
CA VAL A 239 -16.63 -4.53 4.85
C VAL A 239 -18.02 -4.50 5.49
N GLU A 240 -18.52 -5.65 5.92
CA GLU A 240 -19.90 -5.79 6.44
C GLU A 240 -20.05 -5.34 7.91
N LYS A 241 -19.06 -5.67 8.78
CA LYS A 241 -19.14 -5.39 10.22
C LYS A 241 -18.82 -3.94 10.61
N HIS A 242 -18.21 -3.16 9.72
CA HIS A 242 -17.72 -1.83 10.06
C HIS A 242 -17.87 -0.84 8.90
N GLY A 243 -17.33 -1.16 7.73
CA GLY A 243 -17.20 -0.21 6.62
C GLY A 243 -18.53 0.33 6.12
N LYS A 244 -19.54 -0.52 6.00
CA LYS A 244 -20.87 -0.15 5.51
C LYS A 244 -21.57 0.81 6.46
N ASP A 245 -21.64 0.48 7.74
CA ASP A 245 -22.31 1.31 8.75
C ASP A 245 -21.57 2.66 8.94
N LEU A 246 -20.23 2.62 8.91
CA LEU A 246 -19.41 3.82 8.96
C LEU A 246 -19.66 4.73 7.75
N TYR A 247 -19.73 4.17 6.54
CA TYR A 247 -20.05 4.92 5.34
C TYR A 247 -21.43 5.58 5.42
N GLU A 248 -22.48 4.83 5.76
CA GLU A 248 -23.83 5.37 5.85
C GLU A 248 -23.93 6.50 6.89
N SER A 249 -23.32 6.29 8.07
CA SER A 249 -23.32 7.31 9.13
C SER A 249 -22.54 8.58 8.74
N ILE A 250 -21.39 8.45 8.06
CA ILE A 250 -20.63 9.60 7.55
C ILE A 250 -21.43 10.34 6.48
N LYS A 251 -22.04 9.62 5.54
CA LYS A 251 -22.84 10.19 4.46
C LYS A 251 -24.06 10.96 4.98
N GLU A 252 -24.71 10.42 6.01
CA GLU A 252 -25.83 11.11 6.70
C GLU A 252 -25.37 12.40 7.38
N LYS A 253 -24.20 12.40 8.03
CA LYS A 253 -23.66 13.55 8.75
C LYS A 253 -23.10 14.63 7.82
N ALA A 254 -22.39 14.23 6.77
CA ALA A 254 -21.68 15.12 5.85
C ALA A 254 -22.49 15.38 4.56
N LYS A 255 -23.71 15.89 4.69
CA LYS A 255 -24.66 16.11 3.59
C LYS A 255 -24.18 17.10 2.52
N ASP A 256 -23.28 17.99 2.88
CA ASP A 256 -22.64 18.99 2.02
C ASP A 256 -21.43 18.45 1.25
N LYS A 257 -20.97 17.22 1.57
CA LYS A 257 -19.80 16.58 0.98
C LYS A 257 -20.16 15.40 0.09
N LYS A 258 -19.31 15.12 -0.90
CA LYS A 258 -19.39 13.87 -1.66
C LYS A 258 -18.76 12.74 -0.85
N VAL A 259 -19.54 11.72 -0.51
CA VAL A 259 -19.06 10.55 0.24
C VAL A 259 -19.11 9.31 -0.64
N PHE A 260 -17.99 8.61 -0.75
CA PHE A 260 -17.84 7.41 -1.58
C PHE A 260 -17.51 6.19 -0.73
N TYR A 261 -18.03 5.02 -1.11
CA TYR A 261 -17.73 3.74 -0.47
C TYR A 261 -16.94 2.84 -1.42
N VAL A 262 -15.76 2.40 -1.00
CA VAL A 262 -14.85 1.64 -1.86
C VAL A 262 -14.31 0.39 -1.17
N HIS A 263 -14.63 -0.76 -1.73
CA HIS A 263 -14.18 -2.07 -1.26
C HIS A 263 -13.90 -3.02 -2.43
N GLY A 264 -13.53 -4.27 -2.14
CA GLY A 264 -13.16 -5.25 -3.16
C GLY A 264 -14.22 -5.57 -4.21
N GLY A 265 -15.52 -5.37 -3.89
CA GLY A 265 -16.63 -5.58 -4.80
C GLY A 265 -16.93 -4.41 -5.75
N VAL A 266 -16.23 -3.25 -5.59
CA VAL A 266 -16.40 -2.12 -6.51
C VAL A 266 -15.55 -2.34 -7.75
N ASP A 267 -16.12 -2.13 -8.94
CA ASP A 267 -15.43 -2.33 -10.23
C ASP A 267 -14.23 -1.37 -10.42
N ALA A 268 -13.30 -1.72 -11.29
CA ALA A 268 -12.13 -0.91 -11.60
C ALA A 268 -12.50 0.45 -12.23
N ASP A 269 -13.47 0.44 -13.13
CA ASP A 269 -13.95 1.66 -13.83
C ASP A 269 -14.66 2.62 -12.86
N GLU A 270 -15.43 2.09 -11.92
CA GLU A 270 -16.08 2.89 -10.88
C GLU A 270 -15.05 3.49 -9.92
N ARG A 271 -14.04 2.73 -9.51
CA ARG A 271 -12.93 3.26 -8.69
C ARG A 271 -12.19 4.38 -9.40
N GLU A 272 -11.97 4.26 -10.71
CA GLU A 272 -11.30 5.31 -11.50
C GLU A 272 -12.17 6.58 -11.57
N LYS A 273 -13.49 6.46 -11.75
CA LYS A 273 -14.42 7.61 -11.68
C LYS A 273 -14.39 8.30 -10.31
N ILE A 274 -14.41 7.51 -9.22
CA ILE A 274 -14.31 8.06 -7.86
C ILE A 274 -12.99 8.81 -7.68
N ARG A 275 -11.88 8.25 -8.17
CA ARG A 275 -10.57 8.91 -8.16
C ARG A 275 -10.63 10.26 -8.88
N GLU A 276 -11.13 10.29 -10.12
CA GLU A 276 -11.21 11.52 -10.93
C GLU A 276 -12.09 12.59 -10.28
N ILE A 277 -13.23 12.19 -9.69
CA ILE A 277 -14.12 13.11 -8.98
C ILE A 277 -13.41 13.68 -7.75
N THR A 278 -12.74 12.84 -6.97
CA THR A 278 -12.05 13.25 -5.75
C THR A 278 -10.87 14.17 -6.05
N GLU A 279 -10.08 13.90 -7.10
CA GLU A 279 -8.96 14.75 -7.48
C GLU A 279 -9.37 16.17 -7.89
N LYS A 280 -10.62 16.34 -8.36
CA LYS A 280 -11.21 17.64 -8.73
C LYS A 280 -12.01 18.29 -7.60
N ALA A 281 -12.36 17.52 -6.57
CA ALA A 281 -13.15 17.99 -5.44
C ALA A 281 -12.27 18.65 -4.37
N ASP A 282 -12.92 19.47 -3.55
CA ASP A 282 -12.38 19.96 -2.28
C ASP A 282 -13.37 19.59 -1.17
N GLY A 283 -12.99 18.63 -0.33
CA GLY A 283 -13.83 18.15 0.77
C GLY A 283 -14.56 16.82 0.54
N ALA A 284 -14.21 16.03 -0.48
CA ALA A 284 -14.76 14.68 -0.65
C ALA A 284 -14.24 13.71 0.43
N ILE A 285 -15.10 12.75 0.83
CA ILE A 285 -14.75 11.70 1.79
C ILE A 285 -14.83 10.34 1.09
N ILE A 286 -13.76 9.56 1.20
CA ILE A 286 -13.70 8.19 0.69
C ILE A 286 -13.60 7.24 1.88
N VAL A 287 -14.60 6.40 2.08
CA VAL A 287 -14.60 5.32 3.06
C VAL A 287 -14.16 4.04 2.33
N ALA A 288 -12.93 3.59 2.57
CA ALA A 288 -12.32 2.53 1.78
C ALA A 288 -11.74 1.40 2.63
N SER A 289 -11.79 0.16 2.11
CA SER A 289 -11.10 -0.94 2.75
C SER A 289 -9.59 -0.84 2.53
N TYR A 290 -8.79 -1.16 3.56
CA TYR A 290 -7.32 -1.19 3.47
C TYR A 290 -6.80 -1.99 2.27
N GLY A 291 -7.40 -3.16 2.01
CA GLY A 291 -6.99 -4.03 0.91
C GLY A 291 -7.17 -3.38 -0.46
N THR A 292 -8.31 -2.76 -0.69
CA THR A 292 -8.64 -2.11 -1.97
C THR A 292 -7.80 -0.86 -2.18
N PHE A 293 -7.61 -0.06 -1.12
CA PHE A 293 -6.82 1.16 -1.22
C PHE A 293 -5.33 0.86 -1.42
N SER A 294 -4.77 -0.14 -0.73
CA SER A 294 -3.35 -0.49 -0.86
C SER A 294 -2.97 -1.04 -2.24
N THR A 295 -3.91 -1.57 -3.02
CA THR A 295 -3.63 -2.24 -4.29
C THR A 295 -4.19 -1.56 -5.54
N GLY A 296 -5.12 -0.60 -5.43
CA GLY A 296 -5.89 -0.19 -6.60
C GLY A 296 -6.23 1.28 -6.78
N ILE A 297 -6.14 2.13 -5.77
CA ILE A 297 -6.54 3.53 -5.90
C ILE A 297 -5.36 4.46 -5.64
N ASN A 298 -5.13 5.38 -6.57
CA ASN A 298 -4.05 6.34 -6.50
C ASN A 298 -4.60 7.76 -6.62
N ILE A 299 -4.90 8.40 -5.50
CA ILE A 299 -5.45 9.75 -5.43
C ILE A 299 -4.36 10.74 -5.05
N ARG A 300 -4.19 11.81 -5.85
CA ARG A 300 -3.14 12.82 -5.65
C ARG A 300 -3.57 14.01 -4.79
N ASN A 301 -4.84 14.13 -4.48
CA ASN A 301 -5.40 15.27 -3.75
C ASN A 301 -6.02 14.83 -2.43
N LEU A 302 -5.28 14.07 -1.62
CA LEU A 302 -5.68 13.69 -0.26
C LEU A 302 -5.03 14.63 0.75
N HIS A 303 -5.84 15.15 1.66
CA HIS A 303 -5.40 16.03 2.74
C HIS A 303 -5.42 15.31 4.08
N ASN A 304 -6.37 14.38 4.27
CA ASN A 304 -6.53 13.66 5.52
C ASN A 304 -6.63 12.16 5.28
N ILE A 305 -6.01 11.39 6.17
CA ILE A 305 -6.13 9.94 6.24
C ILE A 305 -6.59 9.58 7.65
N ILE A 306 -7.63 8.77 7.78
CA ILE A 306 -8.11 8.26 9.07
C ILE A 306 -7.92 6.75 9.08
N PHE A 307 -7.15 6.22 10.03
CA PHE A 307 -7.08 4.80 10.31
C PHE A 307 -8.24 4.43 11.25
N ALA A 308 -9.40 4.13 10.68
CA ALA A 308 -10.62 3.83 11.42
C ALA A 308 -10.63 2.43 12.05
N SER A 309 -9.87 1.47 11.51
CA SER A 309 -9.68 0.15 12.12
C SER A 309 -8.24 -0.03 12.56
N PRO A 310 -8.00 -0.61 13.75
CA PRO A 310 -6.66 -0.95 14.21
C PRO A 310 -5.94 -1.88 13.23
N SER A 311 -4.67 -1.62 12.93
CA SER A 311 -3.83 -2.47 12.09
C SER A 311 -2.41 -2.51 12.62
N LYS A 312 -1.84 -3.73 12.79
CA LYS A 312 -0.44 -3.91 13.13
C LYS A 312 0.47 -4.05 11.91
N SER A 313 -0.09 -4.19 10.71
CA SER A 313 0.70 -4.47 9.51
C SER A 313 1.54 -3.25 9.09
N ARG A 314 2.85 -3.30 9.35
CA ARG A 314 3.83 -2.28 8.93
C ARG A 314 3.69 -1.97 7.43
N ILE A 315 3.62 -3.00 6.59
CA ILE A 315 3.50 -2.84 5.13
C ILE A 315 2.24 -2.05 4.78
N ARG A 316 1.08 -2.46 5.33
CA ARG A 316 -0.20 -1.83 5.06
C ARG A 316 -0.22 -0.36 5.49
N ASN A 317 0.28 -0.07 6.69
CA ASN A 317 0.29 1.28 7.23
C ASN A 317 1.18 2.20 6.38
N LEU A 318 2.42 1.81 6.09
CA LEU A 318 3.35 2.60 5.27
C LEU A 318 2.88 2.77 3.82
N GLN A 319 2.25 1.75 3.22
CA GLN A 319 1.67 1.87 1.88
C GLN A 319 0.49 2.85 1.85
N SER A 320 -0.35 2.85 2.89
CA SER A 320 -1.48 3.78 3.00
C SER A 320 -1.00 5.22 3.18
N ILE A 321 -0.04 5.44 4.06
CA ILE A 321 0.60 6.75 4.27
C ILE A 321 1.23 7.23 2.96
N GLY A 322 2.09 6.45 2.34
CA GLY A 322 2.81 6.82 1.12
C GLY A 322 1.91 7.15 -0.08
N ARG A 323 0.67 6.63 -0.11
CA ARG A 323 -0.32 7.01 -1.13
C ARG A 323 -0.96 8.36 -0.84
N GLY A 324 -1.19 8.67 0.44
CA GLY A 324 -1.72 9.96 0.87
C GLY A 324 -0.73 11.11 0.71
N LEU A 325 0.57 10.82 0.66
CA LEU A 325 1.63 11.83 0.52
C LEU A 325 1.88 12.31 -0.92
N ARG A 326 1.09 11.88 -1.89
CA ARG A 326 1.28 12.31 -3.29
C ARG A 326 0.87 13.77 -3.47
N LEU A 327 1.83 14.56 -3.94
CA LEU A 327 1.63 15.97 -4.20
C LEU A 327 0.61 16.23 -5.33
N LYS A 328 -0.30 17.16 -5.09
CA LYS A 328 -1.01 17.88 -6.14
C LYS A 328 -0.21 19.11 -6.57
N ASP A 329 0.40 19.79 -5.61
CA ASP A 329 1.27 20.95 -5.76
C ASP A 329 2.43 20.90 -4.76
N ASN A 330 3.37 21.85 -4.85
CA ASN A 330 4.59 21.87 -4.03
C ASN A 330 4.37 22.25 -2.54
N ASN A 331 3.15 22.60 -2.14
CA ASN A 331 2.80 23.00 -0.77
C ASN A 331 1.74 22.09 -0.15
N SER A 332 1.56 20.88 -0.68
CA SER A 332 0.57 19.93 -0.16
C SER A 332 1.01 19.41 1.22
N HIS A 333 0.08 19.41 2.17
CA HIS A 333 0.22 18.79 3.48
C HIS A 333 -0.77 17.66 3.61
N ALA A 334 -0.36 16.57 4.24
CA ALA A 334 -1.22 15.44 4.57
C ALA A 334 -1.23 15.23 6.08
N THR A 335 -2.40 14.99 6.64
CA THR A 335 -2.56 14.66 8.05
C THR A 335 -3.08 13.24 8.20
N LEU A 336 -2.38 12.43 9.01
CA LEU A 336 -2.85 11.11 9.41
C LEU A 336 -3.46 11.19 10.81
N TYR A 337 -4.68 10.70 10.95
CA TYR A 337 -5.36 10.45 12.21
C TYR A 337 -5.32 8.95 12.50
N ASP A 338 -4.40 8.54 13.36
CA ASP A 338 -4.25 7.13 13.76
C ASP A 338 -5.06 6.87 15.02
N ILE A 339 -6.22 6.22 14.86
CA ILE A 339 -7.15 5.96 15.95
C ILE A 339 -6.81 4.62 16.60
N SER A 340 -6.64 4.66 17.91
CA SER A 340 -6.44 3.51 18.77
C SER A 340 -7.38 3.52 19.96
N ASP A 341 -7.55 2.37 20.59
CA ASP A 341 -8.51 2.18 21.66
C ASP A 341 -7.79 1.70 22.92
N ASP A 342 -7.95 2.39 24.04
CA ASP A 342 -7.46 1.97 25.34
C ASP A 342 -8.59 1.34 26.17
N LEU A 343 -8.53 0.02 26.23
CA LEU A 343 -9.41 -0.84 27.00
C LEU A 343 -8.65 -1.50 28.18
N THR A 344 -7.60 -0.85 28.66
CA THR A 344 -6.76 -1.36 29.75
C THR A 344 -7.60 -1.60 31.00
N TYR A 345 -7.46 -2.80 31.60
CA TYR A 345 -8.11 -3.18 32.84
C TYR A 345 -7.13 -3.89 33.77
N ASN A 346 -7.05 -3.44 35.04
CA ASN A 346 -6.11 -4.00 36.03
C ASN A 346 -4.68 -4.13 35.48
N GLU A 347 -4.13 -3.05 34.96
CA GLU A 347 -2.77 -2.97 34.37
C GLU A 347 -2.54 -3.86 33.15
N LYS A 348 -3.53 -4.65 32.72
CA LYS A 348 -3.46 -5.46 31.49
C LYS A 348 -3.94 -4.63 30.30
N GLU A 349 -3.03 -4.33 29.40
CA GLU A 349 -3.34 -3.65 28.15
C GLU A 349 -4.05 -4.59 27.17
N ASN A 350 -4.90 -4.01 26.36
CA ASN A 350 -5.61 -4.72 25.30
C ASN A 350 -4.73 -4.91 24.04
N TYR A 351 -5.12 -5.83 23.16
CA TYR A 351 -4.34 -6.21 21.97
C TYR A 351 -4.14 -5.06 20.98
N THR A 352 -5.19 -4.28 20.73
CA THR A 352 -5.13 -3.20 19.74
C THR A 352 -4.30 -2.00 20.23
N LEU A 353 -4.22 -1.78 21.54
CA LEU A 353 -3.31 -0.79 22.13
C LEU A 353 -1.84 -1.24 21.96
N ASN A 354 -1.54 -2.52 22.14
CA ASN A 354 -0.21 -3.06 21.86
C ASN A 354 0.16 -2.92 20.36
N HIS A 355 -0.79 -3.15 19.44
CA HIS A 355 -0.57 -2.89 18.02
C HIS A 355 -0.33 -1.40 17.71
N PHE A 356 -0.93 -0.51 18.47
CA PHE A 356 -0.65 0.93 18.37
C PHE A 356 0.81 1.24 18.73
N ARG A 357 1.35 0.64 19.78
CA ARG A 357 2.78 0.79 20.12
C ARG A 357 3.70 0.33 18.99
N GLU A 358 3.34 -0.76 18.30
CA GLU A 358 4.09 -1.19 17.11
C GLU A 358 4.04 -0.13 16.00
N ARG A 359 2.91 0.58 15.83
CA ARG A 359 2.82 1.69 14.86
C ARG A 359 3.68 2.89 15.26
N ILE A 360 3.72 3.25 16.54
CA ILE A 360 4.61 4.31 17.03
C ILE A 360 6.09 3.98 16.74
N ASN A 361 6.50 2.72 16.93
CA ASN A 361 7.85 2.30 16.56
C ASN A 361 8.11 2.50 15.07
N ILE A 362 7.13 2.18 14.20
CA ILE A 362 7.23 2.42 12.76
C ILE A 362 7.40 3.91 12.46
N TYR A 363 6.62 4.79 13.10
CA TYR A 363 6.70 6.24 12.89
C TYR A 363 8.07 6.78 13.31
N SER A 364 8.59 6.32 14.44
CA SER A 364 9.93 6.68 14.92
C SER A 364 11.04 6.15 14.01
N GLU A 365 10.94 4.91 13.50
CA GLU A 365 11.92 4.33 12.57
C GLU A 365 11.95 5.00 11.18
N GLU A 366 10.80 5.51 10.74
CA GLU A 366 10.66 6.26 9.48
C GLU A 366 10.91 7.77 9.68
N ASP A 367 11.18 8.20 10.93
CA ASP A 367 11.43 9.60 11.31
C ASP A 367 10.24 10.53 10.96
N PHE A 368 9.02 10.05 11.18
CA PHE A 368 7.82 10.85 11.02
C PHE A 368 7.50 11.64 12.28
N ASP A 369 7.06 12.89 12.11
CA ASP A 369 6.55 13.72 13.20
C ASP A 369 5.16 13.27 13.65
N TYR A 370 4.99 13.01 14.96
CA TYR A 370 3.71 12.58 15.51
C TYR A 370 3.41 13.15 16.89
N GLU A 371 2.13 13.36 17.17
CA GLU A 371 1.61 13.80 18.45
C GLU A 371 0.61 12.78 18.99
N ILE A 372 0.65 12.52 20.31
CA ILE A 372 -0.27 11.57 20.97
C ILE A 372 -1.31 12.34 21.79
N HIS A 373 -2.58 12.08 21.54
CA HIS A 373 -3.72 12.68 22.24
C HIS A 373 -4.61 11.61 22.86
N ASN A 374 -4.92 11.76 24.14
CA ASN A 374 -5.90 10.94 24.82
C ASN A 374 -7.29 11.60 24.73
N ILE A 375 -8.30 10.85 24.33
CA ILE A 375 -9.66 11.33 24.12
C ILE A 375 -10.62 10.47 24.91
N GLU A 376 -11.33 11.10 25.86
CA GLU A 376 -12.34 10.40 26.63
C GLU A 376 -13.61 10.17 25.79
N LEU A 377 -14.01 8.92 25.63
CA LEU A 377 -15.28 8.55 25.03
C LEU A 377 -16.40 8.67 26.07
N ASN A 378 -16.81 9.90 26.35
CA ASN A 378 -17.87 10.15 27.30
C ASN A 378 -19.23 9.59 26.87
N ASN A 379 -20.00 9.07 27.82
CA ASN A 379 -21.44 8.92 27.64
C ASN A 379 -22.01 10.31 27.43
N GLU A 380 -22.42 10.69 26.25
CA GLU A 380 -23.11 11.97 26.04
C GLU A 380 -24.37 11.99 26.95
N SER A 381 -24.30 12.82 27.94
CA SER A 381 -25.49 13.49 28.45
C SER A 381 -25.86 14.52 27.37
N ASN A 382 -26.97 14.27 26.69
CA ASN A 382 -27.79 15.19 25.90
C ASN A 382 -27.27 16.61 25.68
N SER A 383 -26.88 16.97 24.47
CA SER A 383 -27.15 18.29 23.90
C SER A 383 -27.20 18.19 22.35
#